data_b0fc78dd9a75e64c1fe266b7c63d59e2
#
_entry.id   b0fc78dd9a75e64c1fe266b7c63d59e2
#
_cell.length_a   1.000
_cell.length_b   1.000
_cell.length_c   1.000
_cell.angle_alpha   90.00
_cell.angle_beta   90.00
_cell.angle_gamma   90.00
#
_symmetry.space_group_name_H-M   'P 1'
#
loop_
_entity.id
_entity.type
_entity.pdbx_description
1 polymer ?
#
loop_
_entity_poly.entity_id
_entity_poly.type
_entity_poly.pdbx_seq_one_letter_code
_entity_poly.pdbx_strand_id
1 'polypeptide(L)'
;YLGASVNTLYNEDALFMQPGGKTLYFSSEGHNTMGGYDIQKSVYNKLSDSWSTPKNLGYPINSPDDDVFFVLAASGERGYYSSIKPEGQGEKDIYMITFPSEDDKPELTLLKGKIVDKKTGRPVEAKIEVVDNARNEIVANAKSNKLTGEYLVSLPSGRDYGITVTADGYFFHSENINIPESTPYFELSNNISLSKIGVGKSIVLNFIYFDYDKAVLKDKSIIELERVLNLMNS
;
A
#
# COMPACT_ATOMS: atom_id res chain seq x y z
N TYR A 1 19.70 8.07 -5.87
CA TYR A 1 19.73 8.76 -7.18
C TYR A 1 18.92 7.94 -8.18
N LEU A 2 17.85 8.53 -8.76
CA LEU A 2 16.93 7.85 -9.68
C LEU A 2 17.38 7.88 -11.14
N GLY A 3 18.57 8.39 -11.42
CA GLY A 3 19.14 8.49 -12.77
C GLY A 3 18.84 9.82 -13.46
N ALA A 4 19.49 10.03 -14.61
CA ALA A 4 19.41 11.27 -15.39
C ALA A 4 18.05 11.48 -16.09
N SER A 5 17.21 10.45 -16.17
CA SER A 5 15.84 10.58 -16.70
C SER A 5 14.91 11.35 -15.75
N VAL A 6 15.16 11.29 -14.44
CA VAL A 6 14.36 11.99 -13.42
C VAL A 6 15.08 13.25 -12.93
N ASN A 7 16.37 13.13 -12.63
CA ASN A 7 17.15 14.23 -12.06
C ASN A 7 17.84 15.03 -13.16
N THR A 8 17.67 16.35 -13.14
CA THR A 8 18.28 17.29 -14.08
C THR A 8 19.45 18.07 -13.43
N LEU A 9 19.88 19.13 -14.07
CA LEU A 9 20.84 20.11 -13.50
C LEU A 9 20.13 21.17 -12.63
N TYR A 10 18.80 21.16 -12.63
CA TYR A 10 17.95 22.06 -11.86
C TYR A 10 17.44 21.34 -10.60
N ASN A 11 16.49 21.96 -9.91
CA ASN A 11 15.96 21.40 -8.68
C ASN A 11 14.79 20.46 -8.98
N GLU A 12 14.78 19.32 -8.32
CA GLU A 12 13.66 18.39 -8.23
C GLU A 12 13.24 18.26 -6.75
N ASP A 13 11.95 18.37 -6.46
CA ASP A 13 11.41 18.39 -5.10
C ASP A 13 10.02 17.73 -5.04
N ALA A 14 9.44 17.66 -3.84
CA ALA A 14 8.05 17.32 -3.58
C ALA A 14 7.60 16.00 -4.24
N LEU A 15 8.39 14.93 -4.10
CA LEU A 15 8.13 13.65 -4.72
C LEU A 15 6.94 12.91 -4.07
N PHE A 16 6.11 12.27 -4.88
CA PHE A 16 5.07 11.33 -4.48
C PHE A 16 5.16 10.06 -5.31
N MET A 17 5.45 8.94 -4.64
CA MET A 17 5.40 7.61 -5.25
C MET A 17 4.00 7.04 -5.11
N GLN A 18 3.36 6.74 -6.23
CA GLN A 18 2.06 6.06 -6.21
C GLN A 18 2.20 4.69 -5.55
N PRO A 19 1.24 4.27 -4.72
CA PRO A 19 1.20 2.91 -4.21
C PRO A 19 1.35 1.88 -5.32
N GLY A 20 2.22 0.87 -5.11
CA GLY A 20 2.64 -0.07 -6.17
C GLY A 20 4.01 0.23 -6.75
N GLY A 21 4.61 1.41 -6.49
CA GLY A 21 6.01 1.74 -6.84
C GLY A 21 6.30 1.89 -8.33
N LYS A 22 5.26 2.06 -9.16
CA LYS A 22 5.38 2.13 -10.61
C LYS A 22 5.33 3.54 -11.17
N THR A 23 4.60 4.44 -10.53
CA THR A 23 4.42 5.83 -11.00
C THR A 23 4.95 6.80 -9.97
N LEU A 24 5.81 7.71 -10.41
CA LEU A 24 6.39 8.78 -9.63
C LEU A 24 5.84 10.11 -10.14
N TYR A 25 5.36 10.94 -9.21
CA TYR A 25 5.09 12.34 -9.41
C TYR A 25 6.11 13.14 -8.62
N PHE A 26 6.57 14.24 -9.19
CA PHE A 26 7.54 15.13 -8.56
C PHE A 26 7.45 16.53 -9.18
N SER A 27 7.92 17.53 -8.47
CA SER A 27 8.01 18.90 -8.99
C SER A 27 9.42 19.17 -9.48
N SER A 28 9.58 19.82 -10.61
CA SER A 28 10.88 20.10 -11.21
C SER A 28 10.90 21.48 -11.87
N GLU A 29 12.02 22.17 -11.71
CA GLU A 29 12.38 23.37 -12.49
C GLU A 29 13.11 23.01 -13.81
N GLY A 30 13.54 21.75 -13.94
CA GLY A 30 14.12 21.17 -15.14
C GLY A 30 13.05 20.64 -16.09
N HIS A 31 13.40 19.68 -16.92
CA HIS A 31 12.46 19.09 -17.87
C HIS A 31 11.73 20.14 -18.74
N ASN A 32 10.53 19.78 -19.23
CA ASN A 32 9.69 20.71 -19.98
C ASN A 32 8.74 21.42 -19.02
N THR A 33 9.09 22.60 -18.51
CA THR A 33 8.31 23.39 -17.56
C THR A 33 7.54 24.52 -18.24
N MET A 34 6.42 24.93 -17.62
CA MET A 34 5.60 26.08 -18.02
C MET A 34 6.03 27.36 -17.29
N GLY A 35 6.68 27.20 -16.13
CA GLY A 35 7.06 28.31 -15.26
C GLY A 35 8.16 27.91 -14.29
N GLY A 36 7.92 28.04 -13.00
CA GLY A 36 8.81 27.61 -11.92
C GLY A 36 8.86 26.09 -11.78
N TYR A 37 8.51 25.60 -10.59
CA TYR A 37 8.31 24.17 -10.38
C TYR A 37 7.02 23.67 -11.03
N ASP A 38 7.14 22.71 -11.94
CA ASP A 38 6.02 22.03 -12.55
C ASP A 38 5.94 20.57 -12.11
N ILE A 39 4.73 20.07 -11.92
CA ILE A 39 4.47 18.67 -11.57
C ILE A 39 4.68 17.80 -12.80
N GLN A 40 5.59 16.84 -12.67
CA GLN A 40 5.98 15.87 -13.66
C GLN A 40 5.51 14.47 -13.25
N LYS A 41 5.22 13.60 -14.24
CA LYS A 41 4.90 12.17 -14.05
C LYS A 41 5.91 11.32 -14.78
N SER A 42 6.53 10.35 -14.10
CA SER A 42 7.39 9.33 -14.71
C SER A 42 6.94 7.92 -14.31
N VAL A 43 7.12 6.96 -15.21
CA VAL A 43 6.71 5.57 -15.00
C VAL A 43 7.93 4.67 -15.03
N TYR A 44 8.06 3.82 -14.00
CA TYR A 44 9.13 2.84 -13.91
C TYR A 44 8.88 1.65 -14.82
N ASN A 45 9.86 1.31 -15.63
CA ASN A 45 9.86 0.11 -16.45
C ASN A 45 10.77 -0.95 -15.81
N LYS A 46 10.15 -2.01 -15.28
CA LYS A 46 10.85 -3.09 -14.59
C LYS A 46 11.77 -3.90 -15.50
N LEU A 47 11.45 -4.01 -16.81
CA LEU A 47 12.25 -4.78 -17.75
C LEU A 47 13.56 -4.09 -18.10
N SER A 48 13.56 -2.76 -18.23
CA SER A 48 14.74 -1.95 -18.51
C SER A 48 15.38 -1.35 -17.26
N ASP A 49 14.82 -1.62 -16.07
CA ASP A 49 15.28 -1.07 -14.79
C ASP A 49 15.47 0.45 -14.84
N SER A 50 14.51 1.17 -15.43
CA SER A 50 14.64 2.59 -15.69
C SER A 50 13.32 3.34 -15.63
N TRP A 51 13.41 4.63 -15.35
CA TRP A 51 12.29 5.56 -15.39
C TRP A 51 12.07 6.10 -16.81
N SER A 52 10.82 6.24 -17.22
CA SER A 52 10.47 6.90 -18.47
C SER A 52 10.88 8.37 -18.45
N THR A 53 11.02 8.99 -19.62
CA THR A 53 11.09 10.45 -19.72
C THR A 53 9.88 11.06 -19.02
N PRO A 54 10.07 12.00 -18.07
CA PRO A 54 8.99 12.64 -17.37
C PRO A 54 8.06 13.38 -18.31
N LYS A 55 6.77 13.34 -18.00
CA LYS A 55 5.72 14.03 -18.70
C LYS A 55 5.15 15.12 -17.81
N ASN A 56 5.20 16.37 -18.27
CA ASN A 56 4.55 17.49 -17.62
C ASN A 56 3.03 17.27 -17.58
N LEU A 57 2.38 17.45 -16.42
CA LEU A 57 0.93 17.26 -16.28
C LEU A 57 0.12 18.35 -16.99
N GLY A 58 0.74 19.49 -17.31
CA GLY A 58 0.13 20.57 -18.05
C GLY A 58 -0.99 21.30 -17.31
N TYR A 59 -1.60 22.25 -18.02
CA TYR A 59 -2.76 22.97 -17.52
C TYR A 59 -3.98 22.02 -17.38
N PRO A 60 -4.82 22.14 -16.33
CA PRO A 60 -4.85 23.21 -15.32
C PRO A 60 -4.05 22.91 -14.04
N ILE A 61 -3.27 21.83 -14.01
CA ILE A 61 -2.45 21.47 -12.84
C ILE A 61 -1.28 22.42 -12.76
N ASN A 62 -0.45 22.43 -13.79
CA ASN A 62 0.70 23.31 -13.89
C ASN A 62 0.33 24.69 -14.45
N SER A 63 1.04 25.72 -13.98
CA SER A 63 0.85 27.13 -14.25
C SER A 63 2.20 27.81 -14.54
N PRO A 64 2.24 29.13 -14.84
CA PRO A 64 3.51 29.85 -14.92
C PRO A 64 4.24 30.06 -13.59
N ASP A 65 3.59 29.82 -12.47
CA ASP A 65 4.17 29.89 -11.12
C ASP A 65 4.61 28.49 -10.62
N ASP A 66 4.97 28.37 -9.34
CA ASP A 66 5.35 27.10 -8.74
C ASP A 66 4.12 26.21 -8.46
N ASP A 67 4.13 25.01 -9.00
CA ASP A 67 3.18 23.96 -8.75
C ASP A 67 3.88 22.77 -8.05
N VAL A 68 3.53 22.51 -6.80
CA VAL A 68 4.29 21.58 -5.95
C VAL A 68 3.40 20.68 -5.10
N PHE A 69 4.01 19.67 -4.47
CA PHE A 69 3.36 18.77 -3.50
C PHE A 69 2.16 17.99 -4.05
N PHE A 70 2.24 17.56 -5.31
CA PHE A 70 1.18 16.74 -5.88
C PHE A 70 1.09 15.38 -5.17
N VAL A 71 -0.12 15.04 -4.73
CA VAL A 71 -0.46 13.72 -4.19
C VAL A 71 -1.73 13.20 -4.87
N LEU A 72 -1.76 11.91 -5.15
CA LEU A 72 -2.94 11.26 -5.74
C LEU A 72 -3.65 10.45 -4.67
N ALA A 73 -4.98 10.58 -4.59
CA ALA A 73 -5.79 9.71 -3.75
C ALA A 73 -5.61 8.24 -4.17
N ALA A 74 -5.76 7.31 -3.22
CA ALA A 74 -5.58 5.89 -3.50
C ALA A 74 -6.49 5.36 -4.62
N SER A 75 -7.68 5.97 -4.78
CA SER A 75 -8.60 5.64 -5.89
C SER A 75 -8.10 6.08 -7.27
N GLY A 76 -7.08 6.96 -7.35
CA GLY A 76 -6.62 7.57 -8.60
C GLY A 76 -7.55 8.63 -9.18
N GLU A 77 -8.72 8.89 -8.56
CA GLU A 77 -9.73 9.81 -9.10
C GLU A 77 -9.47 11.26 -8.77
N ARG A 78 -8.72 11.54 -7.69
CA ARG A 78 -8.46 12.90 -7.20
C ARG A 78 -7.00 13.10 -6.90
N GLY A 79 -6.45 14.22 -7.40
CA GLY A 79 -5.14 14.72 -7.01
C GLY A 79 -5.28 15.99 -6.19
N TYR A 80 -4.31 16.24 -5.31
CA TYR A 80 -4.19 17.47 -4.52
C TYR A 80 -2.79 18.02 -4.72
N TYR A 81 -2.67 19.33 -4.85
CA TYR A 81 -1.40 20.01 -5.07
C TYR A 81 -1.46 21.44 -4.56
N SER A 82 -0.29 22.07 -4.40
CA SER A 82 -0.18 23.47 -4.01
C SER A 82 0.25 24.30 -5.21
N SER A 83 -0.45 25.39 -5.43
CA SER A 83 -0.27 26.30 -6.59
C SER A 83 -0.63 27.72 -6.26
N ILE A 84 -0.14 28.68 -7.05
CA ILE A 84 -0.55 30.08 -7.02
C ILE A 84 -1.52 30.30 -8.17
N LYS A 85 -2.77 30.70 -7.87
CA LYS A 85 -3.77 31.00 -8.89
C LYS A 85 -4.49 32.30 -8.59
N PRO A 86 -4.98 33.00 -9.62
CA PRO A 86 -5.62 34.32 -9.47
C PRO A 86 -6.82 34.34 -8.52
N GLU A 87 -7.54 33.21 -8.41
CA GLU A 87 -8.67 33.02 -7.51
C GLU A 87 -8.29 32.60 -6.09
N GLY A 88 -7.01 32.43 -5.80
CA GLY A 88 -6.48 31.99 -4.51
C GLY A 88 -6.60 33.03 -3.40
N GLN A 89 -6.32 32.61 -2.17
CA GLN A 89 -6.45 33.44 -0.95
C GLN A 89 -5.07 33.90 -0.41
N GLY A 90 -3.98 33.40 -0.94
CA GLY A 90 -2.63 33.70 -0.46
C GLY A 90 -1.59 33.60 -1.57
N GLU A 91 -0.34 33.29 -1.21
CA GLU A 91 0.69 32.98 -2.21
C GLU A 91 0.45 31.59 -2.79
N LYS A 92 0.37 30.55 -1.94
CA LYS A 92 0.11 29.17 -2.37
C LYS A 92 -1.11 28.61 -1.64
N ASP A 93 -2.05 28.11 -2.39
CA ASP A 93 -3.25 27.42 -1.89
C ASP A 93 -3.26 25.96 -2.30
N ILE A 94 -4.11 25.15 -1.63
CA ILE A 94 -4.28 23.73 -1.94
C ILE A 94 -5.45 23.58 -2.92
N TYR A 95 -5.17 22.99 -4.07
CA TYR A 95 -6.15 22.69 -5.11
C TYR A 95 -6.42 21.20 -5.22
N MET A 96 -7.63 20.88 -5.64
CA MET A 96 -8.04 19.52 -5.95
C MET A 96 -8.36 19.43 -7.45
N ILE A 97 -7.86 18.36 -8.09
CA ILE A 97 -8.25 18.02 -9.45
C ILE A 97 -8.87 16.62 -9.49
N THR A 98 -9.86 16.43 -10.37
CA THR A 98 -10.48 15.13 -10.62
C THR A 98 -10.01 14.59 -11.96
N PHE A 99 -9.56 13.34 -11.98
CA PHE A 99 -9.16 12.62 -13.18
C PHE A 99 -10.33 11.76 -13.67
N PRO A 100 -10.90 12.04 -14.85
CA PRO A 100 -12.07 11.31 -15.34
C PRO A 100 -11.75 9.95 -15.96
N SER A 101 -10.47 9.65 -16.24
CA SER A 101 -10.10 8.43 -16.97
C SER A 101 -9.74 7.27 -16.05
N GLU A 102 -10.14 6.05 -16.47
CA GLU A 102 -9.79 4.81 -15.76
C GLU A 102 -8.33 4.39 -15.98
N ASP A 103 -7.68 4.88 -17.03
CA ASP A 103 -6.34 4.47 -17.44
C ASP A 103 -5.23 4.85 -16.44
N ASP A 104 -5.48 5.81 -15.56
CA ASP A 104 -4.54 6.28 -14.54
C ASP A 104 -4.83 5.74 -13.14
N LYS A 105 -5.85 4.87 -12.97
CA LYS A 105 -6.14 4.26 -11.67
C LYS A 105 -5.02 3.32 -11.26
N PRO A 106 -4.55 3.41 -10.00
CA PRO A 106 -3.53 2.50 -9.52
C PRO A 106 -4.04 1.06 -9.43
N GLU A 107 -3.23 0.11 -9.80
CA GLU A 107 -3.45 -1.31 -9.53
C GLU A 107 -3.18 -1.57 -8.03
N LEU A 108 -4.16 -1.22 -7.20
CA LEU A 108 -4.02 -1.17 -5.75
C LEU A 108 -5.27 -1.71 -5.07
N THR A 109 -5.07 -2.59 -4.10
CA THR A 109 -6.12 -3.03 -3.18
C THR A 109 -5.89 -2.42 -1.80
N LEU A 110 -6.90 -1.73 -1.25
CA LEU A 110 -6.94 -1.37 0.15
C LEU A 110 -7.63 -2.47 0.95
N LEU A 111 -6.85 -3.19 1.74
CA LEU A 111 -7.37 -4.14 2.72
C LEU A 111 -7.69 -3.38 3.99
N LYS A 112 -8.96 -3.34 4.37
CA LYS A 112 -9.44 -2.67 5.58
C LYS A 112 -10.38 -3.57 6.37
N GLY A 113 -10.51 -3.32 7.67
CA GLY A 113 -11.42 -4.08 8.52
C GLY A 113 -11.28 -3.73 9.98
N LYS A 114 -11.89 -4.56 10.82
CA LYS A 114 -11.81 -4.45 12.28
C LYS A 114 -11.31 -5.76 12.87
N ILE A 115 -10.47 -5.63 13.91
CA ILE A 115 -10.03 -6.76 14.72
C ILE A 115 -10.69 -6.66 16.08
N VAL A 116 -11.42 -7.72 16.45
CA VAL A 116 -12.23 -7.76 17.68
C VAL A 116 -12.02 -9.06 18.45
N ASP A 117 -12.25 -9.02 19.74
CA ASP A 117 -12.37 -10.20 20.59
C ASP A 117 -13.63 -10.98 20.20
N LYS A 118 -13.47 -12.23 19.85
CA LYS A 118 -14.56 -13.11 19.37
C LYS A 118 -15.71 -13.27 20.36
N LYS A 119 -15.43 -13.23 21.67
CA LYS A 119 -16.44 -13.44 22.71
C LYS A 119 -17.18 -12.15 23.07
N THR A 120 -16.45 -11.03 23.13
CA THR A 120 -16.97 -9.76 23.67
C THR A 120 -17.31 -8.73 22.60
N GLY A 121 -16.81 -8.90 21.36
CA GLY A 121 -16.92 -7.92 20.29
C GLY A 121 -16.07 -6.66 20.52
N ARG A 122 -15.27 -6.59 21.58
CA ARG A 122 -14.46 -5.43 21.90
C ARG A 122 -13.29 -5.29 20.92
N PRO A 123 -12.88 -4.07 20.57
CA PRO A 123 -11.69 -3.82 19.76
C PRO A 123 -10.45 -4.46 20.37
N VAL A 124 -9.57 -4.98 19.51
CA VAL A 124 -8.28 -5.54 19.91
C VAL A 124 -7.17 -4.80 19.15
N GLU A 125 -6.18 -4.31 19.88
CA GLU A 125 -4.92 -3.86 19.29
C GLU A 125 -4.10 -5.08 18.90
N ALA A 126 -3.88 -5.26 17.60
CA ALA A 126 -3.18 -6.40 17.05
C ALA A 126 -2.15 -5.95 16.00
N LYS A 127 -1.09 -6.73 15.86
CA LYS A 127 -0.12 -6.59 14.75
C LYS A 127 -0.63 -7.36 13.55
N ILE A 128 -0.55 -6.75 12.38
CA ILE A 128 -0.90 -7.34 11.09
C ILE A 128 0.38 -7.41 10.26
N GLU A 129 0.77 -8.61 9.86
CA GLU A 129 1.89 -8.87 8.97
C GLU A 129 1.35 -9.44 7.66
N VAL A 130 1.78 -8.88 6.54
CA VAL A 130 1.41 -9.35 5.20
C VAL A 130 2.64 -9.80 4.46
N VAL A 131 2.60 -11.03 3.96
CA VAL A 131 3.70 -11.69 3.24
C VAL A 131 3.27 -11.96 1.80
N ASP A 132 4.11 -11.62 0.84
CA ASP A 132 3.97 -12.09 -0.56
C ASP A 132 4.34 -13.59 -0.61
N ASN A 133 3.35 -14.45 -0.84
CA ASN A 133 3.52 -15.91 -0.80
C ASN A 133 4.45 -16.45 -1.90
N ALA A 134 4.59 -15.73 -3.02
CA ALA A 134 5.47 -16.15 -4.11
C ALA A 134 6.94 -15.84 -3.82
N ARG A 135 7.21 -14.75 -3.08
CA ARG A 135 8.56 -14.27 -2.77
C ARG A 135 9.00 -14.63 -1.37
N ASN A 136 8.06 -14.99 -0.50
CA ASN A 136 8.27 -15.19 0.93
C ASN A 136 8.86 -13.94 1.62
N GLU A 137 8.39 -12.75 1.22
CA GLU A 137 8.86 -11.46 1.72
C GLU A 137 7.72 -10.73 2.44
N ILE A 138 8.03 -10.11 3.57
CA ILE A 138 7.08 -9.21 4.26
C ILE A 138 6.93 -7.95 3.42
N VAL A 139 5.73 -7.69 2.94
CA VAL A 139 5.41 -6.52 2.11
C VAL A 139 4.69 -5.41 2.87
N ALA A 140 4.08 -5.73 4.00
CA ALA A 140 3.46 -4.73 4.86
C ALA A 140 3.41 -5.18 6.32
N ASN A 141 3.54 -4.20 7.21
CA ASN A 141 3.31 -4.32 8.64
C ASN A 141 2.36 -3.20 9.07
N ALA A 142 1.31 -3.55 9.80
CA ALA A 142 0.34 -2.59 10.33
C ALA A 142 -0.05 -2.94 11.77
N LYS A 143 -0.78 -2.04 12.41
CA LYS A 143 -1.43 -2.28 13.69
C LYS A 143 -2.87 -1.81 13.62
N SER A 144 -3.78 -2.55 14.24
CA SER A 144 -5.15 -2.08 14.43
C SER A 144 -5.22 -1.01 15.52
N ASN A 145 -6.15 -0.08 15.35
CA ASN A 145 -6.40 0.98 16.32
C ASN A 145 -6.94 0.39 17.63
N LYS A 146 -6.32 0.73 18.75
CA LYS A 146 -6.68 0.22 20.10
C LYS A 146 -8.13 0.54 20.50
N LEU A 147 -8.68 1.67 20.05
CA LEU A 147 -10.01 2.12 20.45
C LEU A 147 -11.13 1.60 19.53
N THR A 148 -10.83 1.49 18.23
CA THR A 148 -11.84 1.11 17.21
C THR A 148 -11.64 -0.30 16.66
N GLY A 149 -10.44 -0.88 16.81
CA GLY A 149 -10.02 -2.13 16.18
C GLY A 149 -9.72 -2.01 14.69
N GLU A 150 -9.93 -0.85 14.10
CA GLU A 150 -9.80 -0.63 12.66
C GLU A 150 -8.35 -0.74 12.19
N TYR A 151 -8.17 -1.29 11.01
CA TYR A 151 -6.89 -1.36 10.33
C TYR A 151 -7.04 -1.09 8.83
N LEU A 152 -5.93 -0.67 8.23
CA LEU A 152 -5.82 -0.42 6.80
C LEU A 152 -4.44 -0.85 6.32
N VAL A 153 -4.40 -1.62 5.23
CA VAL A 153 -3.17 -2.03 4.53
C VAL A 153 -3.35 -1.82 3.04
N SER A 154 -2.33 -1.28 2.40
CA SER A 154 -2.29 -1.04 0.96
C SER A 154 -1.45 -2.13 0.30
N LEU A 155 -2.02 -2.87 -0.66
CA LEU A 155 -1.40 -4.02 -1.31
C LEU A 155 -1.43 -3.87 -2.84
N PRO A 156 -0.30 -4.05 -3.54
CA PRO A 156 -0.29 -4.16 -5.00
C PRO A 156 -1.20 -5.29 -5.50
N SER A 157 -1.81 -5.10 -6.66
CA SER A 157 -2.60 -6.14 -7.34
C SER A 157 -1.72 -7.25 -7.95
N GLY A 158 -2.33 -8.33 -8.39
CA GLY A 158 -1.66 -9.43 -9.11
C GLY A 158 -0.82 -10.35 -8.24
N ARG A 159 -1.18 -10.53 -6.95
CA ARG A 159 -0.40 -11.35 -6.03
C ARG A 159 -1.26 -12.12 -5.03
N ASP A 160 -0.68 -13.18 -4.51
CA ASP A 160 -1.23 -13.98 -3.41
C ASP A 160 -0.51 -13.61 -2.10
N TYR A 161 -1.27 -13.19 -1.11
CA TYR A 161 -0.76 -12.71 0.16
C TYR A 161 -1.18 -13.59 1.33
N GLY A 162 -0.22 -13.91 2.19
CA GLY A 162 -0.48 -14.46 3.52
C GLY A 162 -0.64 -13.31 4.52
N ILE A 163 -1.75 -13.29 5.25
CA ILE A 163 -1.99 -12.32 6.31
C ILE A 163 -1.94 -13.03 7.64
N THR A 164 -1.16 -12.48 8.56
CA THR A 164 -1.10 -12.96 9.94
C THR A 164 -1.42 -11.84 10.91
N VAL A 165 -2.30 -12.14 11.84
CA VAL A 165 -2.71 -11.20 12.90
C VAL A 165 -2.37 -11.79 14.25
N THR A 166 -1.60 -11.04 15.06
CA THR A 166 -1.16 -11.43 16.39
C THR A 166 -1.52 -10.38 17.42
N ALA A 167 -1.97 -10.80 18.60
CA ALA A 167 -2.24 -9.92 19.74
C ALA A 167 -1.93 -10.66 21.05
N ASP A 168 -1.48 -9.92 22.06
CA ASP A 168 -1.10 -10.49 23.36
C ASP A 168 -2.31 -11.15 24.03
N GLY A 169 -2.15 -12.41 24.46
CA GLY A 169 -3.20 -13.20 25.09
C GLY A 169 -4.25 -13.79 24.13
N TYR A 170 -4.04 -13.70 22.82
CA TYR A 170 -4.90 -14.29 21.81
C TYR A 170 -4.16 -15.30 20.95
N PHE A 171 -4.91 -16.28 20.43
CA PHE A 171 -4.42 -17.11 19.33
C PHE A 171 -4.24 -16.23 18.11
N PHE A 172 -3.15 -16.46 17.36
CA PHE A 172 -2.96 -15.77 16.09
C PHE A 172 -4.01 -16.24 15.06
N HIS A 173 -4.29 -15.38 14.11
CA HIS A 173 -5.13 -15.68 12.95
C HIS A 173 -4.28 -15.57 11.69
N SER A 174 -4.41 -16.54 10.80
CA SER A 174 -3.74 -16.54 9.50
C SER A 174 -4.70 -16.90 8.38
N GLU A 175 -4.59 -16.21 7.25
CA GLU A 175 -5.42 -16.42 6.06
C GLU A 175 -4.69 -15.99 4.78
N ASN A 176 -5.15 -16.51 3.64
CA ASN A 176 -4.66 -16.11 2.31
C ASN A 176 -5.65 -15.19 1.62
N ILE A 177 -5.12 -14.15 0.96
CA ILE A 177 -5.90 -13.28 0.09
C ILE A 177 -5.22 -13.25 -1.28
N ASN A 178 -5.95 -13.73 -2.29
CA ASN A 178 -5.53 -13.62 -3.68
C ASN A 178 -6.10 -12.35 -4.29
N ILE A 179 -5.25 -11.49 -4.81
CA ILE A 179 -5.61 -10.28 -5.55
C ILE A 179 -5.29 -10.52 -7.02
N PRO A 180 -6.29 -10.61 -7.92
CA PRO A 180 -6.07 -10.88 -9.33
C PRO A 180 -5.17 -9.84 -10.00
N GLU A 181 -4.47 -10.23 -11.07
CA GLU A 181 -3.73 -9.31 -11.93
C GLU A 181 -4.68 -8.29 -12.55
N SER A 182 -4.15 -7.10 -12.82
CA SER A 182 -4.91 -6.00 -13.44
C SER A 182 -6.19 -5.62 -12.70
N THR A 183 -6.22 -5.84 -11.38
CA THR A 183 -7.32 -5.35 -10.53
C THR A 183 -7.12 -3.84 -10.37
N PRO A 184 -8.04 -2.99 -10.88
CA PRO A 184 -8.01 -1.56 -10.61
C PRO A 184 -8.16 -1.32 -9.10
N TYR A 185 -8.08 -0.05 -8.67
CA TYR A 185 -8.33 0.30 -7.27
C TYR A 185 -9.56 -0.42 -6.72
N PHE A 186 -9.36 -1.16 -5.65
CA PHE A 186 -10.38 -1.99 -5.02
C PHE A 186 -10.25 -1.94 -3.51
N GLU A 187 -11.37 -1.88 -2.80
CA GLU A 187 -11.41 -1.95 -1.35
C GLU A 187 -11.92 -3.31 -0.90
N LEU A 188 -11.09 -4.07 -0.20
CA LEU A 188 -11.44 -5.34 0.38
C LEU A 188 -11.70 -5.18 1.88
N SER A 189 -12.93 -5.48 2.32
CA SER A 189 -13.28 -5.46 3.74
C SER A 189 -13.07 -6.84 4.35
N ASN A 190 -12.24 -6.92 5.39
CA ASN A 190 -11.94 -8.15 6.10
C ASN A 190 -11.95 -7.93 7.61
N ASN A 191 -12.98 -8.42 8.28
CA ASN A 191 -13.14 -8.33 9.72
C ASN A 191 -12.65 -9.61 10.39
N ILE A 192 -11.73 -9.48 11.34
CA ILE A 192 -11.05 -10.60 12.00
C ILE A 192 -11.49 -10.67 13.47
N SER A 193 -11.87 -11.87 13.90
CA SER A 193 -12.27 -12.14 15.29
C SER A 193 -11.24 -13.05 15.97
N LEU A 194 -10.50 -12.50 16.94
CA LEU A 194 -9.48 -13.24 17.68
C LEU A 194 -10.06 -13.94 18.90
N SER A 195 -9.63 -15.18 19.12
CA SER A 195 -9.98 -15.97 20.31
C SER A 195 -8.88 -15.85 21.36
N LYS A 196 -9.26 -15.54 22.61
CA LYS A 196 -8.29 -15.57 23.73
C LYS A 196 -7.75 -16.96 23.96
N ILE A 197 -6.47 -17.05 24.28
CA ILE A 197 -5.82 -18.28 24.73
C ILE A 197 -6.52 -18.76 26.01
N GLY A 198 -6.72 -20.06 26.13
CA GLY A 198 -7.37 -20.64 27.31
C GLY A 198 -7.39 -22.16 27.25
N VAL A 199 -7.50 -22.76 28.41
CA VAL A 199 -7.55 -24.24 28.58
C VAL A 199 -8.72 -24.81 27.77
N GLY A 200 -8.45 -25.91 27.04
CA GLY A 200 -9.46 -26.61 26.23
C GLY A 200 -9.82 -25.91 24.91
N LYS A 201 -9.11 -24.87 24.52
CA LYS A 201 -9.27 -24.22 23.21
C LYS A 201 -8.23 -24.70 22.22
N SER A 202 -8.59 -24.68 20.93
CA SER A 202 -7.73 -25.08 19.81
C SER A 202 -7.54 -23.93 18.84
N ILE A 203 -6.44 -23.96 18.12
CA ILE A 203 -6.14 -23.09 16.98
C ILE A 203 -6.19 -23.91 15.70
N VAL A 204 -6.66 -23.30 14.61
CA VAL A 204 -6.58 -23.86 13.27
C VAL A 204 -5.35 -23.27 12.57
N LEU A 205 -4.49 -24.13 12.04
CA LEU A 205 -3.31 -23.74 11.28
C LEU A 205 -3.66 -23.78 9.79
N ASN A 206 -3.70 -22.61 9.16
CA ASN A 206 -4.17 -22.46 7.79
C ASN A 206 -3.02 -22.58 6.76
N PHE A 207 -1.77 -22.45 7.18
CA PHE A 207 -0.59 -22.43 6.31
C PHE A 207 0.26 -23.68 6.42
N ILE A 208 -0.37 -24.85 6.54
CA ILE A 208 0.33 -26.14 6.53
C ILE A 208 0.14 -26.79 5.16
N TYR A 209 1.22 -26.94 4.43
CA TYR A 209 1.25 -27.41 3.04
C TYR A 209 2.11 -28.65 2.88
N PHE A 210 1.63 -29.56 2.05
CA PHE A 210 2.34 -30.76 1.61
C PHE A 210 2.43 -30.80 0.10
N ASP A 211 3.39 -31.52 -0.45
CA ASP A 211 3.35 -31.89 -1.86
C ASP A 211 2.30 -32.98 -2.08
N TYR A 212 1.87 -33.10 -3.33
CA TYR A 212 0.93 -34.16 -3.70
C TYR A 212 1.51 -35.53 -3.33
N ASP A 213 0.71 -36.33 -2.64
CA ASP A 213 1.06 -37.69 -2.17
C ASP A 213 2.34 -37.78 -1.32
N LYS A 214 2.69 -36.74 -0.56
CA LYS A 214 3.83 -36.70 0.34
C LYS A 214 3.44 -36.25 1.76
N ALA A 215 4.13 -36.83 2.76
CA ALA A 215 3.96 -36.43 4.16
C ALA A 215 5.01 -35.38 4.62
N VAL A 216 5.88 -34.91 3.71
CA VAL A 216 6.91 -33.92 4.03
C VAL A 216 6.32 -32.52 3.90
N LEU A 217 6.49 -31.72 4.95
CA LEU A 217 6.06 -30.31 4.98
C LEU A 217 6.88 -29.49 3.97
N LYS A 218 6.20 -28.56 3.31
CA LYS A 218 6.87 -27.54 2.50
C LYS A 218 7.51 -26.48 3.40
N ASP A 219 8.60 -25.85 2.94
CA ASP A 219 9.32 -24.81 3.68
C ASP A 219 8.42 -23.66 4.13
N LYS A 220 7.44 -23.29 3.30
CA LYS A 220 6.45 -22.26 3.64
C LYS A 220 5.54 -22.59 4.83
N SER A 221 5.46 -23.88 5.24
CA SER A 221 4.73 -24.31 6.43
C SER A 221 5.52 -24.06 7.73
N ILE A 222 6.84 -23.94 7.63
CA ILE A 222 7.74 -23.76 8.78
C ILE A 222 7.39 -22.47 9.52
N ILE A 223 7.09 -21.41 8.79
CA ILE A 223 6.71 -20.10 9.38
C ILE A 223 5.49 -20.21 10.28
N GLU A 224 4.48 -20.98 9.87
CA GLU A 224 3.27 -21.19 10.69
C GLU A 224 3.58 -22.00 11.95
N LEU A 225 4.46 -23.00 11.85
CA LEU A 225 4.90 -23.80 13.00
C LEU A 225 5.78 -23.00 13.96
N GLU A 226 6.63 -22.11 13.47
CA GLU A 226 7.40 -21.18 14.31
C GLU A 226 6.51 -20.24 15.09
N ARG A 227 5.39 -19.78 14.51
CA ARG A 227 4.37 -18.98 15.21
C ARG A 227 3.73 -19.76 16.36
N VAL A 228 3.42 -21.05 16.13
CA VAL A 228 2.93 -21.93 17.19
C VAL A 228 3.97 -22.09 18.30
N LEU A 229 5.22 -22.29 17.94
CA LEU A 229 6.31 -22.41 18.92
C LEU A 229 6.45 -21.14 19.76
N ASN A 230 6.43 -19.99 19.11
CA ASN A 230 6.47 -18.70 19.80
C ASN A 230 5.27 -18.50 20.73
N LEU A 231 4.07 -18.91 20.29
CA LEU A 231 2.86 -18.87 21.10
C LEU A 231 2.97 -19.78 22.33
N MET A 232 3.60 -20.96 22.19
CA MET A 232 3.78 -21.90 23.31
C MET A 232 4.84 -21.42 24.32
N ASN A 233 5.75 -20.54 23.92
CA ASN A 233 6.83 -20.00 24.77
C ASN A 233 6.47 -18.62 25.39
N SER A 234 5.31 -18.07 25.08
CA SER A 234 4.83 -16.77 25.59
C SER A 234 3.91 -16.96 26.81
#